data_b7b82feb1f7ca3e492e7e25e5dcc8d8b
#
_entry.id   b7b82feb1f7ca3e492e7e25e5dcc8d8b
#
_cell.length_a   1.000
_cell.length_b   1.000
_cell.length_c   1.000
_cell.angle_alpha   90.00
_cell.angle_beta   90.00
_cell.angle_gamma   90.00
#
_symmetry.space_group_name_H-M   'P 1'
#
loop_
_entity.id
_entity.type
_entity.pdbx_description
1 polymer ?
#
loop_
_entity_poly.entity_id
_entity_poly.type
_entity_poly.pdbx_seq_one_letter_code
_entity_poly.pdbx_strand_id
1 'polypeptide(L)'
;MKKIFIGFFILVAAICAAFVFLKKASVHRSRAAELVPAETIFFAHFPDLRRTAQRWPQTAMAQIWAEPEVQAFLEKPRAKAPEMKLWRQKLDQIGQVAAGEAFFAVTSIDGPQPRMIAGFSFSGRKADVAALLAEPHNALKTEWPAGKSDLATYAGAEVETFTYPNGVLAESFLGDWYFVSNDLNLLHSTMDAAARPSNPNSLGAQDLFKQAVAPIPTEGDALLFTQVGALSERLVSLMAASGQAIDAKEIADLKKIRAITWGSKIEGSQWRDTIFVLSPGEKPESAMPLHATVLTAPETLLYYAMSVPSTADMPKSTLALSALIPGLQAMDVALAARGLKWNDFGKAFGPEFGTVMDWNSEAAQPSALFALDVRDAAKAKGFADAFSGSSGVEWGRKEVGGVTIYQAPAGGLLSLSPTIALTDRFFVIGLSPETVKLGLARLKKGQSAIVQNGAYQEAAKSVNSPNAGFGYLDLKAFFERSYGTLRPFIAMSLAFNPEAGKYLDASKLPGTESISKHLGPSVYSQSVSADGTLLESVGPLTFHQILIGGFGGGLAAAFPMIENAMAGGMKLDPNLLQTKPGAAAPALPGLPVPATPQATPTPQAAPTPP
;
A
#
# COMPACT_ATOMS: atom_id res chain seq x y z
N MET A 1 28.22 1.62 -0.81
CA MET A 1 27.03 1.13 -0.06
C MET A 1 25.80 0.99 -0.95
N LYS A 2 25.32 2.02 -1.72
CA LYS A 2 24.14 1.90 -2.60
C LYS A 2 24.22 0.67 -3.56
N LYS A 3 25.35 0.41 -4.18
CA LYS A 3 25.48 -0.68 -5.18
C LYS A 3 25.52 -2.09 -4.56
N ILE A 4 26.02 -2.25 -3.34
CA ILE A 4 26.03 -3.54 -2.61
C ILE A 4 24.62 -3.93 -2.18
N PHE A 5 23.86 -2.95 -1.65
CA PHE A 5 22.42 -3.12 -1.39
C PHE A 5 21.68 -3.46 -2.69
N ILE A 6 22.03 -2.81 -3.80
CA ILE A 6 21.45 -3.10 -5.11
C ILE A 6 21.81 -4.53 -5.56
N GLY A 7 23.05 -4.98 -5.48
CA GLY A 7 23.44 -6.34 -5.87
C GLY A 7 22.78 -7.43 -5.04
N PHE A 8 22.73 -7.24 -3.72
CA PHE A 8 22.05 -8.16 -2.80
C PHE A 8 20.52 -8.05 -2.91
N PHE A 9 19.98 -6.83 -3.03
CA PHE A 9 18.56 -6.62 -3.33
C PHE A 9 18.17 -7.16 -4.71
N ILE A 10 19.07 -7.12 -5.69
CA ILE A 10 18.88 -7.73 -7.01
C ILE A 10 18.86 -9.25 -6.89
N LEU A 11 19.72 -9.86 -6.08
CA LEU A 11 19.69 -11.31 -5.83
C LEU A 11 18.40 -11.70 -5.08
N VAL A 12 17.99 -10.95 -4.08
CA VAL A 12 16.73 -11.15 -3.35
C VAL A 12 15.52 -10.84 -4.24
N ALA A 13 15.57 -9.77 -5.03
CA ALA A 13 14.54 -9.46 -6.03
C ALA A 13 14.51 -10.51 -7.15
N ALA A 14 15.66 -11.08 -7.54
CA ALA A 14 15.71 -12.19 -8.48
C ALA A 14 15.12 -13.47 -7.89
N ILE A 15 15.37 -13.77 -6.62
CA ILE A 15 14.70 -14.84 -5.88
C ILE A 15 13.20 -14.53 -5.76
N CYS A 16 12.80 -13.32 -5.42
CA CYS A 16 11.40 -12.90 -5.35
C CYS A 16 10.72 -12.85 -6.73
N ALA A 17 11.43 -12.47 -7.78
CA ALA A 17 10.90 -12.39 -9.15
C ALA A 17 10.93 -13.76 -9.87
N ALA A 18 11.74 -14.73 -9.42
CA ALA A 18 11.64 -16.15 -9.82
C ALA A 18 10.25 -16.74 -9.51
N PHE A 19 9.50 -16.07 -8.64
CA PHE A 19 8.11 -16.35 -8.32
C PHE A 19 7.16 -16.54 -9.52
N VAL A 20 7.46 -15.97 -10.65
CA VAL A 20 6.47 -15.79 -11.72
C VAL A 20 6.43 -16.97 -12.71
N PHE A 21 7.37 -17.94 -12.70
CA PHE A 21 7.58 -18.78 -13.90
C PHE A 21 7.81 -20.30 -13.73
N LEU A 22 7.41 -20.94 -12.61
CA LEU A 22 7.82 -22.33 -12.32
C LEU A 22 6.77 -23.45 -12.56
N LYS A 23 7.22 -24.64 -13.04
CA LYS A 23 6.39 -25.84 -13.29
C LYS A 23 6.83 -27.10 -12.52
N LYS A 24 5.85 -27.77 -11.85
CA LYS A 24 5.76 -29.11 -11.18
C LYS A 24 6.80 -29.56 -10.14
N ALA A 25 6.37 -29.89 -8.92
CA ALA A 25 6.97 -30.82 -7.98
C ALA A 25 6.24 -31.23 -6.72
N SER A 26 6.95 -31.99 -5.86
CA SER A 26 6.51 -32.73 -4.69
C SER A 26 6.39 -31.86 -3.42
N VAL A 27 5.49 -32.26 -2.52
CA VAL A 27 5.26 -31.61 -1.21
C VAL A 27 6.45 -31.89 -0.28
N HIS A 28 7.18 -30.83 0.11
CA HIS A 28 8.18 -30.88 1.16
C HIS A 28 7.64 -30.18 2.42
N ARG A 29 7.98 -30.73 3.60
CA ARG A 29 7.71 -30.04 4.88
C ARG A 29 8.62 -28.82 4.97
N SER A 30 8.03 -27.64 5.13
CA SER A 30 8.77 -26.38 5.25
C SER A 30 9.75 -26.41 6.43
N ARG A 31 11.03 -26.10 6.18
CA ARG A 31 12.11 -26.07 7.16
C ARG A 31 12.80 -24.71 7.26
N ALA A 32 12.52 -23.75 6.38
CA ALA A 32 13.27 -22.51 6.30
C ALA A 32 13.37 -21.76 7.65
N ALA A 33 12.29 -21.71 8.43
CA ALA A 33 12.32 -21.07 9.75
C ALA A 33 13.16 -21.85 10.79
N GLU A 34 13.45 -23.14 10.58
CA GLU A 34 14.33 -23.96 11.41
C GLU A 34 15.82 -23.74 11.05
N LEU A 35 16.10 -23.18 9.88
CA LEU A 35 17.46 -22.94 9.37
C LEU A 35 18.06 -21.61 9.85
N VAL A 36 17.22 -20.64 10.22
CA VAL A 36 17.66 -19.30 10.61
C VAL A 36 17.64 -19.14 12.14
N PRO A 37 18.55 -18.32 12.72
CA PRO A 37 18.66 -18.13 14.17
C PRO A 37 17.40 -17.54 14.81
N ALA A 38 17.25 -17.79 16.10
CA ALA A 38 16.14 -17.30 16.92
C ALA A 38 16.00 -15.77 16.97
N GLU A 39 17.11 -15.05 16.89
CA GLU A 39 17.19 -13.59 16.89
C GLU A 39 16.85 -12.92 15.56
N THR A 40 16.38 -13.69 14.57
CA THR A 40 16.00 -13.16 13.25
C THR A 40 14.97 -12.05 13.39
N ILE A 41 15.31 -10.86 12.86
CA ILE A 41 14.49 -9.65 12.91
C ILE A 41 13.48 -9.60 11.78
N PHE A 42 13.91 -9.98 10.58
CA PHE A 42 13.07 -10.05 9.38
C PHE A 42 13.26 -11.41 8.71
N PHE A 43 12.15 -12.01 8.30
CA PHE A 43 12.16 -13.30 7.62
C PHE A 43 11.12 -13.28 6.49
N ALA A 44 11.59 -13.51 5.28
CA ALA A 44 10.75 -13.73 4.10
C ALA A 44 10.88 -15.20 3.69
N HIS A 45 9.75 -15.85 3.46
CA HIS A 45 9.68 -17.26 3.17
C HIS A 45 8.69 -17.55 2.04
N PHE A 46 9.10 -18.42 1.17
CA PHE A 46 8.37 -18.88 -0.01
C PHE A 46 8.33 -20.40 0.04
N PRO A 47 7.24 -20.98 0.55
CA PRO A 47 7.19 -22.41 0.90
C PRO A 47 7.32 -23.36 -0.30
N ASP A 48 6.90 -22.93 -1.48
CA ASP A 48 6.92 -23.74 -2.69
C ASP A 48 6.88 -22.84 -3.93
N LEU A 49 8.07 -22.47 -4.40
CA LEU A 49 8.23 -21.60 -5.58
C LEU A 49 7.57 -22.20 -6.83
N ARG A 50 7.56 -23.50 -6.96
CA ARG A 50 7.00 -24.20 -8.12
C ARG A 50 5.48 -24.17 -8.11
N ARG A 51 4.85 -24.40 -6.97
CA ARG A 51 3.40 -24.28 -6.80
C ARG A 51 2.94 -22.86 -7.10
N THR A 52 3.63 -21.87 -6.56
CA THR A 52 3.34 -20.44 -6.80
C THR A 52 3.40 -20.11 -8.29
N ALA A 53 4.44 -20.57 -8.98
CA ALA A 53 4.57 -20.34 -10.41
C ALA A 53 3.50 -21.06 -11.27
N GLN A 54 3.00 -22.20 -10.83
CA GLN A 54 1.87 -22.87 -11.49
C GLN A 54 0.55 -22.10 -11.32
N ARG A 55 0.37 -21.44 -10.18
CA ARG A 55 -0.82 -20.63 -9.86
C ARG A 55 -0.77 -19.24 -10.50
N TRP A 56 0.42 -18.66 -10.62
CA TRP A 56 0.60 -17.30 -11.15
C TRP A 56 -0.13 -17.01 -12.46
N PRO A 57 -0.09 -17.87 -13.51
CA PRO A 57 -0.82 -17.58 -14.76
C PRO A 57 -2.33 -17.46 -14.62
N GLN A 58 -2.90 -17.92 -13.50
CA GLN A 58 -4.33 -17.85 -13.22
C GLN A 58 -4.71 -16.49 -12.61
N THR A 59 -3.73 -15.74 -12.05
CA THR A 59 -4.00 -14.45 -11.41
C THR A 59 -4.43 -13.40 -12.42
N ALA A 60 -5.29 -12.48 -12.00
CA ALA A 60 -5.72 -11.35 -12.81
C ALA A 60 -4.52 -10.54 -13.35
N MET A 61 -3.48 -10.33 -12.53
CA MET A 61 -2.27 -9.64 -12.93
C MET A 61 -1.54 -10.33 -14.08
N ALA A 62 -1.39 -11.66 -14.02
CA ALA A 62 -0.75 -12.42 -15.08
C ALA A 62 -1.58 -12.41 -16.37
N GLN A 63 -2.91 -12.47 -16.25
CA GLN A 63 -3.83 -12.42 -17.38
C GLN A 63 -3.80 -11.05 -18.05
N ILE A 64 -3.87 -9.95 -17.27
CA ILE A 64 -3.70 -8.57 -17.78
C ILE A 64 -2.35 -8.43 -18.50
N TRP A 65 -1.28 -8.94 -17.88
CA TRP A 65 0.04 -8.91 -18.49
C TRP A 65 0.10 -9.67 -19.82
N ALA A 66 -0.64 -10.76 -19.96
CA ALA A 66 -0.68 -11.58 -21.18
C ALA A 66 -1.53 -10.98 -22.31
N GLU A 67 -2.32 -9.95 -22.04
CA GLU A 67 -3.18 -9.31 -23.06
C GLU A 67 -2.36 -8.73 -24.21
N PRO A 68 -2.74 -9.00 -25.47
CA PRO A 68 -1.98 -8.53 -26.64
C PRO A 68 -1.79 -7.01 -26.69
N GLU A 69 -2.81 -6.24 -26.30
CA GLU A 69 -2.74 -4.78 -26.26
C GLU A 69 -1.78 -4.28 -25.20
N VAL A 70 -1.75 -4.90 -24.02
CA VAL A 70 -0.78 -4.60 -22.95
C VAL A 70 0.64 -4.95 -23.40
N GLN A 71 0.82 -6.09 -24.06
CA GLN A 71 2.11 -6.49 -24.64
C GLN A 71 2.61 -5.50 -25.71
N ALA A 72 1.70 -5.06 -26.60
CA ALA A 72 2.01 -4.07 -27.64
C ALA A 72 2.40 -2.70 -27.05
N PHE A 73 1.71 -2.25 -25.98
CA PHE A 73 2.05 -1.02 -25.29
C PHE A 73 3.43 -1.07 -24.61
N LEU A 74 3.79 -2.23 -24.06
CA LEU A 74 5.07 -2.45 -23.36
C LEU A 74 6.24 -2.79 -24.29
N GLU A 75 6.03 -2.86 -25.61
CA GLU A 75 7.09 -3.20 -26.57
C GLU A 75 8.26 -2.19 -26.55
N LYS A 76 7.95 -0.88 -26.61
CA LYS A 76 8.99 0.18 -26.57
C LYS A 76 9.76 0.21 -25.23
N PRO A 77 9.14 0.18 -24.05
CA PRO A 77 9.85 0.08 -22.77
C PRO A 77 10.79 -1.11 -22.72
N ARG A 78 10.34 -2.28 -23.20
CA ARG A 78 11.17 -3.50 -23.22
C ARG A 78 12.34 -3.42 -24.17
N ALA A 79 12.16 -2.81 -25.33
CA ALA A 79 13.26 -2.64 -26.29
C ALA A 79 14.35 -1.72 -25.74
N LYS A 80 13.99 -0.77 -24.85
CA LYS A 80 14.95 0.16 -24.23
C LYS A 80 15.53 -0.32 -22.90
N ALA A 81 15.02 -1.41 -22.36
CA ALA A 81 15.54 -2.07 -21.15
C ALA A 81 15.93 -3.54 -21.48
N PRO A 82 16.97 -3.75 -22.30
CA PRO A 82 17.39 -5.11 -22.69
C PRO A 82 17.76 -5.96 -21.47
N GLU A 83 18.23 -5.34 -20.40
CA GLU A 83 18.50 -5.99 -19.11
C GLU A 83 17.26 -6.70 -18.54
N MET A 84 16.07 -6.13 -18.72
CA MET A 84 14.82 -6.78 -18.29
C MET A 84 14.56 -8.10 -19.02
N LYS A 85 14.94 -8.20 -20.30
CA LYS A 85 14.83 -9.45 -21.08
C LYS A 85 15.81 -10.49 -20.54
N LEU A 86 17.04 -10.08 -20.27
CA LEU A 86 18.06 -10.94 -19.67
C LEU A 86 17.65 -11.44 -18.28
N TRP A 87 17.15 -10.53 -17.44
CA TRP A 87 16.63 -10.87 -16.12
C TRP A 87 15.47 -11.87 -16.20
N ARG A 88 14.52 -11.68 -17.13
CA ARG A 88 13.41 -12.62 -17.32
C ARG A 88 13.91 -14.01 -17.72
N GLN A 89 14.84 -14.09 -18.67
CA GLN A 89 15.43 -15.37 -19.06
C GLN A 89 16.12 -16.08 -17.88
N LYS A 90 16.82 -15.31 -17.03
CA LYS A 90 17.44 -15.87 -15.83
C LYS A 90 16.44 -16.32 -14.79
N LEU A 91 15.37 -15.55 -14.58
CA LEU A 91 14.29 -15.95 -13.70
C LEU A 91 13.62 -17.25 -14.18
N ASP A 92 13.40 -17.40 -15.49
CA ASP A 92 12.89 -18.63 -16.09
C ASP A 92 13.85 -19.81 -15.84
N GLN A 93 15.16 -19.58 -15.92
CA GLN A 93 16.19 -20.61 -15.67
C GLN A 93 16.29 -20.98 -14.19
N ILE A 94 16.33 -19.99 -13.28
CA ILE A 94 16.30 -20.22 -11.83
C ILE A 94 15.06 -21.03 -11.47
N GLY A 95 13.94 -20.68 -12.06
CA GLY A 95 12.69 -21.34 -11.90
C GLY A 95 12.66 -22.81 -12.32
N GLN A 96 13.44 -23.19 -13.29
CA GLN A 96 13.57 -24.61 -13.71
C GLN A 96 14.36 -25.44 -12.69
N VAL A 97 15.22 -24.81 -11.92
CA VAL A 97 16.16 -25.47 -10.98
C VAL A 97 15.73 -25.32 -9.52
N ALA A 98 15.27 -24.14 -9.10
CA ALA A 98 14.73 -23.93 -7.76
C ALA A 98 13.36 -24.60 -7.62
N ALA A 99 13.33 -25.73 -6.92
CA ALA A 99 12.21 -26.67 -6.98
C ALA A 99 11.26 -26.60 -5.81
N GLY A 100 11.66 -25.98 -4.72
CA GLY A 100 10.92 -26.03 -3.49
C GLY A 100 10.88 -24.69 -2.78
N GLU A 101 11.42 -24.72 -1.59
CA GLU A 101 11.38 -23.66 -0.60
C GLU A 101 12.49 -22.63 -0.84
N ALA A 102 12.21 -21.33 -0.61
CA ALA A 102 13.23 -20.29 -0.57
C ALA A 102 12.99 -19.35 0.61
N PHE A 103 14.06 -18.77 1.14
CA PHE A 103 13.96 -17.81 2.23
C PHE A 103 15.02 -16.71 2.14
N PHE A 104 14.73 -15.61 2.81
CA PHE A 104 15.65 -14.53 3.10
C PHE A 104 15.46 -14.10 4.56
N ALA A 105 16.55 -13.88 5.28
CA ALA A 105 16.52 -13.46 6.67
C ALA A 105 17.54 -12.35 6.97
N VAL A 106 17.13 -11.41 7.80
CA VAL A 106 18.00 -10.42 8.46
C VAL A 106 18.05 -10.78 9.93
N THR A 107 19.25 -11.11 10.42
CA THR A 107 19.43 -11.62 11.79
C THR A 107 19.94 -10.56 12.75
N SER A 108 20.61 -9.50 12.26
CA SER A 108 21.06 -8.37 13.08
C SER A 108 21.17 -7.10 12.22
N ILE A 109 20.90 -5.95 12.87
CA ILE A 109 21.08 -4.61 12.32
C ILE A 109 21.98 -3.74 13.23
N ASP A 110 22.71 -4.34 14.16
CA ASP A 110 23.50 -3.61 15.15
C ASP A 110 24.88 -3.15 14.64
N GLY A 111 25.33 -3.76 13.54
CA GLY A 111 26.61 -3.42 12.90
C GLY A 111 26.48 -2.34 11.81
N PRO A 112 27.61 -1.99 11.16
CA PRO A 112 27.62 -1.07 10.03
C PRO A 112 26.86 -1.61 8.81
N GLN A 113 26.69 -2.92 8.75
CA GLN A 113 25.87 -3.62 7.75
C GLN A 113 24.98 -4.64 8.46
N PRO A 114 23.70 -4.81 8.02
CA PRO A 114 22.85 -5.87 8.55
C PRO A 114 23.45 -7.24 8.21
N ARG A 115 23.37 -8.20 9.15
CA ARG A 115 23.73 -9.60 8.87
C ARG A 115 22.55 -10.29 8.21
N MET A 116 22.80 -10.89 7.06
CA MET A 116 21.75 -11.43 6.19
C MET A 116 22.15 -12.79 5.65
N ILE A 117 21.14 -13.63 5.45
CA ILE A 117 21.28 -14.91 4.80
C ILE A 117 20.08 -15.17 3.88
N ALA A 118 20.33 -15.81 2.77
CA ALA A 118 19.31 -16.34 1.87
C ALA A 118 19.62 -17.79 1.54
N GLY A 119 18.59 -18.54 1.19
CA GLY A 119 18.76 -19.91 0.72
C GLY A 119 17.55 -20.37 -0.08
N PHE A 120 17.78 -21.35 -0.93
CA PHE A 120 16.70 -22.04 -1.64
C PHE A 120 17.03 -23.52 -1.82
N SER A 121 15.98 -24.33 -1.79
CA SER A 121 16.10 -25.74 -2.14
C SER A 121 15.96 -25.91 -3.65
N PHE A 122 16.78 -26.80 -4.23
CA PHE A 122 16.80 -27.06 -5.65
C PHE A 122 16.60 -28.54 -5.98
N SER A 123 16.09 -28.80 -7.19
CA SER A 123 16.03 -30.14 -7.75
C SER A 123 16.92 -30.19 -9.01
N GLY A 124 17.68 -31.26 -9.16
CA GLY A 124 18.60 -31.41 -10.28
C GLY A 124 20.06 -31.39 -9.85
N ARG A 125 20.96 -31.09 -10.79
CA ARG A 125 22.39 -31.14 -10.53
C ARG A 125 22.90 -29.82 -9.95
N LYS A 126 23.78 -29.89 -8.94
CA LYS A 126 24.53 -28.74 -8.40
C LYS A 126 25.14 -27.87 -9.51
N ALA A 127 25.66 -28.50 -10.58
CA ALA A 127 26.27 -27.79 -11.70
C ALA A 127 25.29 -26.86 -12.46
N ASP A 128 24.02 -27.22 -12.54
CA ASP A 128 23.02 -26.41 -13.22
C ASP A 128 22.71 -25.13 -12.41
N VAL A 129 22.67 -25.24 -11.07
CA VAL A 129 22.55 -24.07 -10.16
C VAL A 129 23.81 -23.19 -10.24
N ALA A 130 25.00 -23.80 -10.17
CA ALA A 130 26.27 -23.09 -10.25
C ALA A 130 26.40 -22.30 -11.57
N ALA A 131 25.95 -22.87 -12.70
CA ALA A 131 25.92 -22.18 -13.98
C ALA A 131 25.03 -20.92 -13.98
N LEU A 132 23.90 -20.96 -13.26
CA LEU A 132 23.01 -19.80 -13.10
C LEU A 132 23.64 -18.69 -12.26
N LEU A 133 24.43 -19.06 -11.25
CA LEU A 133 25.10 -18.14 -10.34
C LEU A 133 26.41 -17.57 -10.92
N ALA A 134 26.95 -18.16 -11.98
CA ALA A 134 28.24 -17.75 -12.57
C ALA A 134 28.27 -16.28 -12.98
N GLU A 135 27.20 -15.76 -13.55
CA GLU A 135 27.16 -14.36 -14.01
C GLU A 135 27.06 -13.33 -12.88
N PRO A 136 26.17 -13.50 -11.84
CA PRO A 136 26.26 -12.69 -10.63
C PRO A 136 27.66 -12.69 -10.01
N HIS A 137 28.34 -13.84 -9.93
CA HIS A 137 29.70 -13.94 -9.42
C HIS A 137 30.70 -13.16 -10.27
N ASN A 138 30.61 -13.27 -11.61
CA ASN A 138 31.48 -12.52 -12.51
C ASN A 138 31.22 -11.00 -12.40
N ALA A 139 29.98 -10.57 -12.22
CA ALA A 139 29.64 -9.18 -12.00
C ALA A 139 30.26 -8.64 -10.70
N LEU A 140 30.21 -9.42 -9.61
CA LEU A 140 30.89 -9.09 -8.34
C LEU A 140 32.40 -8.95 -8.53
N LYS A 141 33.06 -9.92 -9.19
CA LYS A 141 34.48 -9.88 -9.46
C LYS A 141 34.89 -8.70 -10.36
N THR A 142 34.02 -8.30 -11.28
CA THR A 142 34.22 -7.13 -12.13
C THR A 142 34.08 -5.82 -11.35
N GLU A 143 33.13 -5.75 -10.43
CA GLU A 143 32.93 -4.55 -9.60
C GLU A 143 34.05 -4.36 -8.57
N TRP A 144 34.57 -5.48 -8.03
CA TRP A 144 35.68 -5.48 -7.07
C TRP A 144 36.87 -6.33 -7.57
N PRO A 145 37.69 -5.82 -8.49
CA PRO A 145 38.82 -6.58 -9.06
C PRO A 145 39.89 -6.96 -8.03
N ALA A 146 39.99 -6.20 -6.94
CA ALA A 146 40.90 -6.47 -5.81
C ALA A 146 40.32 -7.45 -4.78
N GLY A 147 39.08 -7.92 -4.97
CA GLY A 147 38.45 -8.93 -4.10
C GLY A 147 39.17 -10.27 -4.17
N LYS A 148 39.14 -11.01 -3.06
CA LYS A 148 39.82 -12.32 -2.94
C LYS A 148 38.78 -13.40 -2.78
N SER A 149 38.84 -14.43 -3.64
CA SER A 149 38.09 -15.67 -3.42
C SER A 149 38.95 -16.66 -2.65
N ASP A 150 38.33 -17.32 -1.67
CA ASP A 150 38.91 -18.43 -0.92
C ASP A 150 37.91 -19.60 -0.89
N LEU A 151 38.43 -20.81 -0.82
CA LEU A 151 37.64 -22.04 -0.79
C LEU A 151 38.05 -22.85 0.44
N ALA A 152 37.08 -23.12 1.31
CA ALA A 152 37.27 -23.91 2.51
C ALA A 152 36.26 -25.04 2.59
N THR A 153 36.50 -26.04 3.44
CA THR A 153 35.53 -27.11 3.70
C THR A 153 34.93 -26.92 5.09
N TYR A 154 33.60 -26.92 5.18
CA TYR A 154 32.87 -26.88 6.45
C TYR A 154 31.72 -27.87 6.42
N ALA A 155 31.57 -28.66 7.49
CA ALA A 155 30.53 -29.69 7.62
C ALA A 155 30.45 -30.67 6.41
N GLY A 156 31.59 -30.93 5.76
CA GLY A 156 31.67 -31.81 4.59
C GLY A 156 31.23 -31.19 3.27
N ALA A 157 30.95 -29.90 3.23
CA ALA A 157 30.62 -29.14 2.04
C ALA A 157 31.68 -28.06 1.75
N GLU A 158 31.81 -27.71 0.46
CA GLU A 158 32.65 -26.57 0.06
C GLU A 158 31.96 -25.25 0.38
N VAL A 159 32.70 -24.32 0.99
CA VAL A 159 32.30 -22.94 1.26
C VAL A 159 33.19 -22.04 0.44
N GLU A 160 32.64 -21.33 -0.52
CA GLU A 160 33.33 -20.27 -1.26
C GLU A 160 33.10 -18.93 -0.54
N THR A 161 34.18 -18.18 -0.29
CA THR A 161 34.10 -16.83 0.26
C THR A 161 34.71 -15.84 -0.70
N PHE A 162 34.02 -14.73 -0.95
CA PHE A 162 34.54 -13.60 -1.71
C PHE A 162 34.65 -12.39 -0.77
N THR A 163 35.90 -12.02 -0.42
CA THR A 163 36.20 -10.89 0.45
C THR A 163 36.47 -9.65 -0.39
N TYR A 164 35.77 -8.55 -0.09
CA TYR A 164 35.90 -7.25 -0.71
C TYR A 164 36.08 -6.15 0.35
N PRO A 165 36.49 -4.89 0.01
CA PRO A 165 36.91 -3.88 0.98
C PRO A 165 35.92 -3.61 2.14
N ASN A 166 34.63 -3.82 1.91
CA ASN A 166 33.57 -3.49 2.89
C ASN A 166 32.79 -4.71 3.38
N GLY A 167 33.25 -5.95 3.11
CA GLY A 167 32.52 -7.13 3.59
C GLY A 167 32.98 -8.45 2.97
N VAL A 168 32.20 -9.46 3.22
CA VAL A 168 32.37 -10.82 2.70
C VAL A 168 31.05 -11.29 2.09
N LEU A 169 31.12 -12.06 1.05
CA LEU A 169 30.03 -12.91 0.57
C LEU A 169 30.49 -14.35 0.71
N ALA A 170 29.77 -15.16 1.46
CA ALA A 170 30.04 -16.57 1.67
C ALA A 170 28.88 -17.40 1.15
N GLU A 171 29.19 -18.47 0.43
CA GLU A 171 28.16 -19.35 -0.16
C GLU A 171 28.54 -20.82 -0.07
N SER A 172 27.53 -21.67 -0.07
CA SER A 172 27.72 -23.13 -0.01
C SER A 172 26.53 -23.89 -0.59
N PHE A 173 26.81 -25.08 -1.08
CA PHE A 173 25.85 -26.10 -1.40
C PHE A 173 25.88 -27.22 -0.34
N LEU A 174 24.77 -27.47 0.34
CA LEU A 174 24.63 -28.54 1.30
C LEU A 174 23.36 -29.38 1.01
N GLY A 175 23.54 -30.63 0.59
CA GLY A 175 22.44 -31.46 0.14
C GLY A 175 21.73 -30.87 -1.08
N ASP A 176 20.42 -30.64 -0.94
CA ASP A 176 19.55 -30.01 -1.93
C ASP A 176 19.35 -28.49 -1.69
N TRP A 177 20.16 -27.88 -0.85
CA TRP A 177 20.12 -26.45 -0.54
C TRP A 177 21.33 -25.71 -1.10
N TYR A 178 21.07 -24.48 -1.58
CA TYR A 178 22.07 -23.45 -1.78
C TYR A 178 21.85 -22.34 -0.76
N PHE A 179 22.92 -21.88 -0.12
CA PHE A 179 22.94 -20.80 0.86
C PHE A 179 23.92 -19.72 0.46
N VAL A 180 23.59 -18.47 0.75
CA VAL A 180 24.45 -17.30 0.58
C VAL A 180 24.26 -16.33 1.75
N SER A 181 25.36 -15.82 2.31
CA SER A 181 25.35 -14.89 3.45
C SER A 181 26.45 -13.84 3.31
N ASN A 182 26.23 -12.67 3.90
CA ASN A 182 27.27 -11.66 4.09
C ASN A 182 28.02 -11.82 5.44
N ASP A 183 27.82 -12.93 6.12
CA ASP A 183 28.49 -13.30 7.36
C ASP A 183 28.80 -14.80 7.37
N LEU A 184 30.09 -15.14 7.45
CA LEU A 184 30.56 -16.52 7.38
C LEU A 184 30.06 -17.37 8.57
N ASN A 185 30.00 -16.77 9.77
CA ASN A 185 29.52 -17.50 10.96
C ASN A 185 28.00 -17.78 10.84
N LEU A 186 27.25 -16.84 10.27
CA LEU A 186 25.82 -17.04 10.01
C LEU A 186 25.61 -18.15 8.96
N LEU A 187 26.42 -18.22 7.90
CA LEU A 187 26.39 -19.31 6.93
C LEU A 187 26.67 -20.66 7.61
N HIS A 188 27.74 -20.75 8.42
CA HIS A 188 28.11 -21.97 9.15
C HIS A 188 26.99 -22.45 10.09
N SER A 189 26.40 -21.52 10.86
CA SER A 189 25.30 -21.85 11.77
C SER A 189 24.06 -22.37 11.03
N THR A 190 23.78 -21.81 9.83
CA THR A 190 22.68 -22.27 8.97
C THR A 190 22.97 -23.65 8.37
N MET A 191 24.20 -23.92 7.96
CA MET A 191 24.61 -25.24 7.48
C MET A 191 24.49 -26.29 8.58
N ASP A 192 24.92 -25.96 9.82
CA ASP A 192 24.74 -26.83 10.98
C ASP A 192 23.26 -27.11 11.28
N ALA A 193 22.41 -26.10 11.16
CA ALA A 193 20.97 -26.26 11.31
C ALA A 193 20.37 -27.17 10.21
N ALA A 194 20.84 -27.01 8.97
CA ALA A 194 20.39 -27.84 7.84
C ALA A 194 20.79 -29.32 8.01
N ALA A 195 21.94 -29.59 8.61
CA ALA A 195 22.41 -30.95 8.87
C ALA A 195 21.66 -31.67 10.00
N ARG A 196 20.88 -30.96 10.83
CA ARG A 196 20.12 -31.52 11.97
C ARG A 196 18.66 -31.74 11.63
N PRO A 197 17.98 -32.74 12.22
CA PRO A 197 16.55 -32.96 12.01
C PRO A 197 15.66 -31.88 12.65
N SER A 198 16.16 -31.15 13.67
CA SER A 198 15.48 -30.02 14.33
C SER A 198 16.52 -29.09 14.97
N ASN A 199 16.17 -27.79 15.09
CA ASN A 199 17.01 -26.78 15.72
C ASN A 199 16.20 -26.02 16.79
N PRO A 200 16.41 -26.28 18.09
CA PRO A 200 15.68 -25.58 19.16
C PRO A 200 16.05 -24.10 19.29
N ASN A 201 17.20 -23.68 18.73
CA ASN A 201 17.66 -22.29 18.71
C ASN A 201 17.32 -21.58 17.39
N SER A 202 16.33 -22.06 16.68
CA SER A 202 15.86 -21.46 15.43
C SER A 202 14.70 -20.49 15.64
N LEU A 203 14.44 -19.65 14.63
CA LEU A 203 13.24 -18.81 14.56
C LEU A 203 11.96 -19.66 14.67
N GLY A 204 11.90 -20.79 13.98
CA GLY A 204 10.74 -21.70 14.00
C GLY A 204 10.43 -22.29 15.37
N ALA A 205 11.42 -22.36 16.27
CA ALA A 205 11.26 -22.82 17.66
C ALA A 205 10.70 -21.73 18.59
N GLN A 206 10.82 -20.43 18.21
CA GLN A 206 10.44 -19.32 19.06
C GLN A 206 8.93 -19.17 19.21
N ASP A 207 8.46 -18.98 20.44
CA ASP A 207 7.04 -18.78 20.74
C ASP A 207 6.47 -17.50 20.10
N LEU A 208 7.29 -16.45 20.02
CA LEU A 208 6.92 -15.22 19.33
C LEU A 208 6.57 -15.47 17.87
N PHE A 209 7.42 -16.21 17.15
CA PHE A 209 7.19 -16.56 15.76
C PHE A 209 5.94 -17.44 15.60
N LYS A 210 5.80 -18.49 16.42
CA LYS A 210 4.64 -19.40 16.40
C LYS A 210 3.33 -18.63 16.62
N GLN A 211 3.28 -17.72 17.60
CA GLN A 211 2.11 -16.88 17.87
C GLN A 211 1.81 -15.96 16.69
N ALA A 212 2.84 -15.32 16.12
CA ALA A 212 2.68 -14.38 15.03
C ALA A 212 2.21 -15.02 13.71
N VAL A 213 2.61 -16.28 13.45
CA VAL A 213 2.22 -17.00 12.21
C VAL A 213 0.95 -17.83 12.36
N ALA A 214 0.48 -18.09 13.59
CA ALA A 214 -0.69 -18.94 13.83
C ALA A 214 -1.97 -18.52 13.08
N PRO A 215 -2.29 -17.22 12.93
CA PRO A 215 -3.46 -16.77 12.17
C PRO A 215 -3.25 -16.77 10.66
N ILE A 216 -2.03 -17.00 10.17
CA ILE A 216 -1.69 -16.96 8.74
C ILE A 216 -2.03 -18.31 8.09
N PRO A 217 -2.64 -18.33 6.88
CA PRO A 217 -2.93 -19.56 6.17
C PRO A 217 -1.68 -20.42 5.92
N THR A 218 -1.71 -21.69 6.31
CA THR A 218 -0.56 -22.60 6.24
C THR A 218 -0.12 -22.96 4.81
N GLU A 219 -1.03 -22.84 3.82
CA GLU A 219 -0.77 -23.12 2.41
C GLU A 219 -0.53 -21.83 1.60
N GLY A 220 0.12 -20.83 2.21
CA GLY A 220 0.49 -19.59 1.55
C GLY A 220 1.50 -19.77 0.43
N ASP A 221 1.60 -18.78 -0.43
CA ASP A 221 2.61 -18.66 -1.49
C ASP A 221 3.78 -17.80 -1.02
N ALA A 222 3.55 -16.91 -0.06
CA ALA A 222 4.57 -16.11 0.61
C ALA A 222 4.23 -15.87 2.08
N LEU A 223 5.26 -15.73 2.91
CA LEU A 223 5.19 -15.32 4.32
C LEU A 223 6.28 -14.30 4.59
N LEU A 224 5.92 -13.15 5.16
CA LEU A 224 6.86 -12.17 5.69
C LEU A 224 6.64 -12.07 7.20
N PHE A 225 7.71 -12.10 7.97
CA PHE A 225 7.67 -11.90 9.42
C PHE A 225 8.65 -10.80 9.81
N THR A 226 8.24 -9.92 10.71
CA THR A 226 9.08 -8.86 11.26
C THR A 226 8.92 -8.79 12.78
N GLN A 227 10.03 -8.90 13.50
CA GLN A 227 10.09 -8.67 14.93
C GLN A 227 10.20 -7.16 15.21
N VAL A 228 9.05 -6.53 15.50
CA VAL A 228 8.96 -5.06 15.60
C VAL A 228 9.75 -4.51 16.81
N GLY A 229 9.82 -5.25 17.93
CA GLY A 229 10.54 -4.80 19.12
C GLY A 229 12.01 -4.45 18.82
N ALA A 230 12.76 -5.39 18.24
CA ALA A 230 14.17 -5.17 17.89
C ALA A 230 14.35 -4.06 16.83
N LEU A 231 13.45 -4.00 15.85
CA LEU A 231 13.47 -2.95 14.82
C LEU A 231 13.18 -1.57 15.41
N SER A 232 12.19 -1.45 16.30
CA SER A 232 11.79 -0.18 16.93
C SER A 232 12.89 0.39 17.84
N GLU A 233 13.57 -0.43 18.60
CA GLU A 233 14.70 0.01 19.44
C GLU A 233 15.82 0.62 18.60
N ARG A 234 16.13 0.00 17.48
CA ARG A 234 17.15 0.50 16.55
C ARG A 234 16.72 1.78 15.86
N LEU A 235 15.46 1.86 15.42
CA LEU A 235 14.91 3.06 14.79
C LEU A 235 14.95 4.25 15.76
N VAL A 236 14.53 4.05 17.01
CA VAL A 236 14.60 5.07 18.06
C VAL A 236 16.04 5.55 18.28
N SER A 237 17.02 4.65 18.35
CA SER A 237 18.42 5.04 18.51
C SER A 237 18.97 5.81 17.30
N LEU A 238 18.59 5.45 16.08
CA LEU A 238 18.98 6.17 14.86
C LEU A 238 18.36 7.57 14.79
N MET A 239 17.09 7.71 15.16
CA MET A 239 16.41 9.01 15.19
C MET A 239 16.97 9.92 16.28
N ALA A 240 17.26 9.36 17.48
CA ALA A 240 17.95 10.11 18.54
C ALA A 240 19.34 10.60 18.09
N ALA A 241 20.10 9.76 17.37
CA ALA A 241 21.40 10.13 16.81
C ALA A 241 21.29 11.21 15.72
N SER A 242 20.17 11.29 15.00
CA SER A 242 19.90 12.35 14.02
C SER A 242 19.33 13.64 14.62
N GLY A 243 19.15 13.71 15.95
CA GLY A 243 18.58 14.87 16.64
C GLY A 243 17.05 15.00 16.49
N GLN A 244 16.37 14.00 15.97
CA GLN A 244 14.92 13.97 15.90
C GLN A 244 14.34 13.37 17.19
N ALA A 245 13.50 14.16 17.89
CA ALA A 245 12.79 13.67 19.07
C ALA A 245 11.50 12.97 18.63
N ILE A 246 11.32 11.73 19.04
CA ILE A 246 10.05 11.00 18.93
C ILE A 246 9.30 11.18 20.24
N ASP A 247 7.98 11.37 20.17
CA ASP A 247 7.13 11.41 21.37
C ASP A 247 7.24 10.08 22.14
N ALA A 248 7.45 10.19 23.45
CA ALA A 248 7.56 9.03 24.34
C ALA A 248 6.32 8.11 24.28
N LYS A 249 5.13 8.68 24.02
CA LYS A 249 3.89 7.93 23.83
C LYS A 249 3.94 7.11 22.53
N GLU A 250 4.42 7.70 21.43
CA GLU A 250 4.55 7.00 20.15
C GLU A 250 5.51 5.81 20.25
N ILE A 251 6.63 6.00 20.97
CA ILE A 251 7.57 4.90 21.27
C ILE A 251 6.89 3.81 22.10
N ALA A 252 6.12 4.20 23.13
CA ALA A 252 5.42 3.24 23.98
C ALA A 252 4.36 2.46 23.22
N ASP A 253 3.64 3.10 22.29
CA ASP A 253 2.64 2.44 21.45
C ASP A 253 3.28 1.50 20.43
N LEU A 254 4.40 1.90 19.82
CA LEU A 254 5.18 1.04 18.93
C LEU A 254 5.71 -0.21 19.65
N LYS A 255 6.15 -0.08 20.90
CA LYS A 255 6.63 -1.20 21.73
C LYS A 255 5.55 -2.23 22.11
N LYS A 256 4.27 -1.88 22.03
CA LYS A 256 3.17 -2.85 22.21
C LYS A 256 3.11 -3.87 21.08
N ILE A 257 3.53 -3.48 19.88
CA ILE A 257 3.59 -4.35 18.72
C ILE A 257 4.83 -5.24 18.87
N ARG A 258 4.62 -6.54 19.07
CA ARG A 258 5.70 -7.52 19.21
C ARG A 258 6.22 -8.01 17.86
N ALA A 259 5.28 -8.31 16.95
CA ALA A 259 5.60 -8.78 15.61
C ALA A 259 4.51 -8.39 14.61
N ILE A 260 4.88 -8.32 13.33
CA ILE A 260 3.96 -8.22 12.20
C ILE A 260 4.26 -9.38 11.27
N THR A 261 3.22 -10.09 10.84
CA THR A 261 3.31 -11.16 9.87
C THR A 261 2.36 -10.89 8.71
N TRP A 262 2.83 -11.08 7.49
CA TRP A 262 2.02 -11.00 6.27
C TRP A 262 2.13 -12.31 5.51
N GLY A 263 1.01 -13.00 5.32
CA GLY A 263 0.87 -14.15 4.44
C GLY A 263 0.12 -13.77 3.17
N SER A 264 0.58 -14.29 2.04
CA SER A 264 -0.09 -14.11 0.75
C SER A 264 -0.35 -15.47 0.10
N LYS A 265 -1.54 -15.65 -0.50
CA LYS A 265 -1.97 -16.90 -1.13
C LYS A 265 -2.70 -16.61 -2.44
N ILE A 266 -2.35 -17.33 -3.50
CA ILE A 266 -3.06 -17.29 -4.77
C ILE A 266 -4.25 -18.26 -4.73
N GLU A 267 -5.46 -17.75 -4.98
CA GLU A 267 -6.72 -18.49 -5.02
C GLU A 267 -7.41 -18.26 -6.37
N GLY A 268 -7.00 -19.03 -7.40
CA GLY A 268 -7.47 -18.84 -8.78
C GLY A 268 -7.01 -17.50 -9.35
N SER A 269 -7.97 -16.65 -9.76
CA SER A 269 -7.66 -15.31 -10.27
C SER A 269 -7.41 -14.26 -9.18
N GLN A 270 -7.66 -14.61 -7.92
CA GLN A 270 -7.59 -13.71 -6.78
C GLN A 270 -6.35 -13.96 -5.92
N TRP A 271 -6.00 -12.93 -5.16
CA TRP A 271 -5.07 -12.98 -4.05
C TRP A 271 -5.83 -12.91 -2.74
N ARG A 272 -5.34 -13.66 -1.76
CA ARG A 272 -5.70 -13.49 -0.34
C ARG A 272 -4.46 -13.04 0.40
N ASP A 273 -4.49 -11.84 0.95
CA ASP A 273 -3.48 -11.32 1.86
C ASP A 273 -4.02 -11.32 3.28
N THR A 274 -3.24 -11.85 4.19
CA THR A 274 -3.54 -11.89 5.62
C THR A 274 -2.39 -11.25 6.37
N ILE A 275 -2.63 -10.15 7.08
CA ILE A 275 -1.65 -9.50 7.94
C ILE A 275 -2.10 -9.69 9.38
N PHE A 276 -1.19 -10.13 10.23
CA PHE A 276 -1.41 -10.20 11.66
C PHE A 276 -0.41 -9.32 12.40
N VAL A 277 -0.94 -8.38 13.18
CA VAL A 277 -0.19 -7.51 14.07
C VAL A 277 -0.32 -8.09 15.48
N LEU A 278 0.72 -8.74 15.97
CA LEU A 278 0.77 -9.32 17.31
C LEU A 278 0.99 -8.20 18.32
N SER A 279 -0.08 -7.79 19.00
CA SER A 279 -0.12 -6.74 20.05
C SER A 279 -1.02 -7.17 21.21
N PRO A 280 -0.53 -8.04 22.12
CA PRO A 280 -1.34 -8.58 23.21
C PRO A 280 -1.87 -7.50 24.15
N GLY A 281 -3.09 -7.71 24.64
CA GLY A 281 -3.75 -6.82 25.61
C GLY A 281 -4.74 -5.84 24.97
N GLU A 282 -4.99 -5.93 23.68
CA GLU A 282 -6.11 -5.23 23.04
C GLU A 282 -7.45 -5.82 23.51
N LYS A 283 -8.44 -4.96 23.60
CA LYS A 283 -9.80 -5.40 23.96
C LYS A 283 -10.58 -5.66 22.68
N PRO A 284 -11.06 -6.90 22.48
CA PRO A 284 -11.93 -7.16 21.33
C PRO A 284 -13.18 -6.30 21.41
N GLU A 285 -13.53 -5.68 20.31
CA GLU A 285 -14.78 -4.97 20.16
C GLU A 285 -15.90 -5.93 19.72
N SER A 286 -17.16 -5.53 19.94
CA SER A 286 -18.31 -6.23 19.38
C SER A 286 -18.28 -6.14 17.85
N ALA A 287 -19.01 -7.06 17.18
CA ALA A 287 -19.14 -7.04 15.72
C ALA A 287 -19.52 -5.64 15.22
N MET A 288 -18.88 -5.24 14.14
CA MET A 288 -19.07 -3.92 13.53
C MET A 288 -20.48 -3.81 12.92
N PRO A 289 -21.22 -2.73 13.20
CA PRO A 289 -22.64 -2.65 12.82
C PRO A 289 -22.88 -2.36 11.34
N LEU A 290 -21.89 -1.82 10.60
CA LEU A 290 -21.97 -1.40 9.19
C LEU A 290 -23.17 -0.49 8.89
N HIS A 291 -23.44 0.47 9.79
CA HIS A 291 -24.59 1.37 9.71
C HIS A 291 -24.61 2.26 8.47
N ALA A 292 -23.41 2.72 8.02
CA ALA A 292 -23.30 3.61 6.86
C ALA A 292 -23.67 2.93 5.52
N THR A 293 -23.90 1.61 5.50
CA THR A 293 -24.47 0.91 4.32
C THR A 293 -25.82 1.49 3.91
N VAL A 294 -26.57 2.12 4.81
CA VAL A 294 -27.84 2.80 4.49
C VAL A 294 -27.66 3.99 3.54
N LEU A 295 -26.45 4.52 3.44
CA LEU A 295 -26.11 5.63 2.53
C LEU A 295 -25.69 5.16 1.13
N THR A 296 -25.63 3.84 0.89
CA THR A 296 -25.15 3.25 -0.37
C THR A 296 -26.25 3.16 -1.43
N ALA A 297 -25.81 3.00 -2.69
CA ALA A 297 -26.63 2.58 -3.83
C ALA A 297 -26.26 1.14 -4.23
N PRO A 298 -27.05 0.44 -5.05
CA PRO A 298 -26.69 -0.88 -5.55
C PRO A 298 -25.38 -0.89 -6.36
N GLU A 299 -25.08 0.23 -7.03
CA GLU A 299 -23.89 0.47 -7.86
C GLU A 299 -22.78 1.22 -7.11
N THR A 300 -22.82 1.27 -5.79
CA THR A 300 -21.73 1.88 -4.99
C THR A 300 -20.40 1.18 -5.27
N LEU A 301 -19.40 1.97 -5.67
CA LEU A 301 -18.08 1.46 -6.05
C LEU A 301 -17.21 1.11 -4.86
N LEU A 302 -17.19 2.01 -3.86
CA LEU A 302 -16.42 1.84 -2.64
C LEU A 302 -17.35 2.01 -1.44
N TYR A 303 -17.33 1.03 -0.58
CA TYR A 303 -17.80 1.13 0.79
C TYR A 303 -16.64 0.77 1.72
N TYR A 304 -16.29 1.67 2.62
CA TYR A 304 -15.29 1.43 3.64
C TYR A 304 -15.82 1.89 4.98
N ALA A 305 -15.65 1.09 6.01
CA ALA A 305 -16.09 1.39 7.36
C ALA A 305 -15.01 1.01 8.36
N MET A 306 -14.91 1.78 9.44
CA MET A 306 -14.01 1.50 10.56
C MET A 306 -14.70 1.79 11.89
N SER A 307 -14.33 1.03 12.92
CA SER A 307 -14.81 1.24 14.27
C SER A 307 -14.27 2.55 14.86
N VAL A 308 -15.14 3.27 15.57
CA VAL A 308 -14.79 4.48 16.34
C VAL A 308 -15.12 4.21 17.80
N PRO A 309 -14.16 3.73 18.61
CA PRO A 309 -14.38 3.47 20.02
C PRO A 309 -14.68 4.76 20.80
N SER A 310 -15.42 4.65 21.90
CA SER A 310 -15.79 5.81 22.73
C SER A 310 -14.58 6.52 23.36
N THR A 311 -13.46 5.81 23.45
CA THR A 311 -12.16 6.31 23.93
C THR A 311 -11.29 6.86 22.80
N ALA A 312 -11.81 6.90 21.55
CA ALA A 312 -11.02 7.38 20.42
C ALA A 312 -10.60 8.83 20.65
N ASP A 313 -9.30 9.01 20.81
CA ASP A 313 -8.63 10.26 20.60
C ASP A 313 -8.39 10.40 19.11
N MET A 314 -8.72 11.53 18.51
CA MET A 314 -8.19 11.81 17.18
C MET A 314 -6.67 11.96 17.35
N PRO A 315 -5.86 11.04 16.82
CA PRO A 315 -4.44 11.08 17.07
C PRO A 315 -3.87 12.37 16.47
N LYS A 316 -3.16 13.12 17.28
CA LYS A 316 -2.36 14.28 16.82
C LYS A 316 -1.32 13.86 15.78
N SER A 317 -0.95 12.58 15.77
CA SER A 317 -0.04 11.94 14.81
C SER A 317 -0.66 11.65 13.43
N THR A 318 -1.92 11.95 13.18
CA THR A 318 -2.38 12.14 11.80
C THR A 318 -1.73 13.38 11.18
N LEU A 319 -0.44 13.58 11.47
CA LEU A 319 0.42 14.59 10.86
C LEU A 319 0.39 14.52 9.33
N ALA A 320 0.21 13.36 8.74
CA ALA A 320 -0.07 13.21 7.30
C ALA A 320 -1.42 13.86 6.91
N LEU A 321 -2.44 13.77 7.76
CA LEU A 321 -3.73 14.46 7.56
C LEU A 321 -3.65 15.94 7.92
N SER A 322 -2.82 16.34 8.88
CA SER A 322 -2.63 17.76 9.23
C SER A 322 -1.95 18.57 8.12
N ALA A 323 -1.08 17.91 7.33
CA ALA A 323 -0.50 18.52 6.13
C ALA A 323 -1.51 18.62 4.96
N LEU A 324 -2.55 17.76 4.96
CA LEU A 324 -3.60 17.75 3.94
C LEU A 324 -4.82 18.60 4.32
N ILE A 325 -5.02 18.91 5.61
CA ILE A 325 -6.14 19.73 6.10
C ILE A 325 -5.58 21.06 6.63
N PRO A 326 -5.53 22.10 5.80
CA PRO A 326 -5.21 23.45 6.29
C PRO A 326 -6.21 23.86 7.37
N GLY A 327 -5.71 24.27 8.53
CA GLY A 327 -6.59 24.76 9.61
C GLY A 327 -6.77 23.82 10.80
N LEU A 328 -6.11 22.66 10.85
CA LEU A 328 -6.19 21.75 12.02
C LEU A 328 -5.76 22.44 13.34
N GLN A 329 -4.78 23.35 13.28
CA GLN A 329 -4.39 24.18 14.46
C GLN A 329 -5.50 25.16 14.87
N ALA A 330 -6.23 25.72 13.89
CA ALA A 330 -7.37 26.58 14.16
C ALA A 330 -8.54 25.79 14.78
N MET A 331 -8.64 24.49 14.50
CA MET A 331 -9.64 23.61 15.07
C MET A 331 -9.45 23.41 16.58
N ASP A 332 -8.21 23.34 17.09
CA ASP A 332 -7.94 23.26 18.54
C ASP A 332 -8.55 24.47 19.27
N VAL A 333 -8.34 25.65 18.73
CA VAL A 333 -8.89 26.90 19.28
C VAL A 333 -10.41 26.92 19.19
N ALA A 334 -10.95 26.49 18.06
CA ALA A 334 -12.40 26.47 17.82
C ALA A 334 -13.13 25.45 18.71
N LEU A 335 -12.53 24.30 19.00
CA LEU A 335 -13.05 23.32 19.94
C LEU A 335 -12.98 23.83 21.38
N ALA A 336 -11.83 24.40 21.79
CA ALA A 336 -11.65 24.95 23.13
C ALA A 336 -12.66 26.07 23.43
N ALA A 337 -12.95 26.95 22.46
CA ALA A 337 -13.96 28.00 22.58
C ALA A 337 -15.40 27.45 22.84
N ARG A 338 -15.62 26.14 22.56
CA ARG A 338 -16.88 25.43 22.77
C ARG A 338 -16.83 24.45 23.95
N GLY A 339 -15.75 24.48 24.74
CA GLY A 339 -15.54 23.55 25.86
C GLY A 339 -15.28 22.12 25.45
N LEU A 340 -14.90 21.88 24.18
CA LEU A 340 -14.60 20.58 23.62
C LEU A 340 -13.08 20.38 23.43
N LYS A 341 -12.67 19.11 23.41
CA LYS A 341 -11.30 18.67 23.13
C LYS A 341 -11.37 17.52 22.12
N TRP A 342 -10.22 17.22 21.48
CA TRP A 342 -10.12 16.04 20.60
C TRP A 342 -10.50 14.73 21.29
N ASN A 343 -10.21 14.60 22.59
CA ASN A 343 -10.62 13.46 23.43
C ASN A 343 -12.14 13.31 23.61
N ASP A 344 -12.92 14.29 23.19
CA ASP A 344 -14.38 14.19 23.17
C ASP A 344 -14.90 13.65 21.83
N PHE A 345 -14.02 13.41 20.85
CA PHE A 345 -14.40 12.90 19.54
C PHE A 345 -15.14 11.57 19.63
N GLY A 346 -14.54 10.57 20.27
CA GLY A 346 -15.18 9.27 20.45
C GLY A 346 -16.44 9.30 21.32
N LYS A 347 -16.63 10.35 22.17
CA LYS A 347 -17.87 10.57 22.90
C LYS A 347 -18.96 11.23 22.05
N ALA A 348 -18.54 12.04 21.05
CA ALA A 348 -19.46 12.67 20.12
C ALA A 348 -19.92 11.72 19.03
N PHE A 349 -19.00 10.87 18.55
CA PHE A 349 -19.16 10.05 17.35
C PHE A 349 -18.88 8.57 17.59
N GLY A 350 -19.37 7.70 16.70
CA GLY A 350 -19.24 6.26 16.69
C GLY A 350 -20.54 5.54 17.03
N PRO A 351 -20.60 4.22 16.92
CA PRO A 351 -19.47 3.29 16.82
C PRO A 351 -18.78 3.19 15.45
N GLU A 352 -19.31 3.83 14.40
CA GLU A 352 -18.82 3.66 13.05
C GLU A 352 -18.45 4.99 12.37
N PHE A 353 -17.33 4.97 11.63
CA PHE A 353 -17.04 5.88 10.54
C PHE A 353 -17.17 5.13 9.23
N GLY A 354 -17.97 5.63 8.30
CA GLY A 354 -18.19 5.04 6.97
C GLY A 354 -17.79 5.98 5.84
N THR A 355 -17.28 5.42 4.76
CA THR A 355 -17.02 6.11 3.48
C THR A 355 -17.79 5.40 2.39
N VAL A 356 -18.54 6.16 1.60
CA VAL A 356 -19.30 5.68 0.44
C VAL A 356 -18.87 6.47 -0.77
N MET A 357 -18.45 5.79 -1.83
CA MET A 357 -18.12 6.41 -3.10
C MET A 357 -18.98 5.81 -4.21
N ASP A 358 -19.71 6.67 -4.88
CA ASP A 358 -20.46 6.34 -6.08
C ASP A 358 -19.84 7.03 -7.28
N TRP A 359 -19.90 6.39 -8.42
CA TRP A 359 -19.52 7.01 -9.68
C TRP A 359 -20.49 6.56 -10.78
N ASN A 360 -21.48 7.37 -11.07
CA ASN A 360 -22.38 7.13 -12.19
C ASN A 360 -21.60 7.18 -13.51
N SER A 361 -21.95 6.31 -14.46
CA SER A 361 -21.30 6.24 -15.78
C SER A 361 -21.39 7.55 -16.58
N GLU A 362 -22.38 8.38 -16.32
CA GLU A 362 -22.57 9.69 -16.96
C GLU A 362 -21.87 10.83 -16.23
N ALA A 363 -21.40 10.59 -14.99
CA ALA A 363 -20.75 11.62 -14.19
C ALA A 363 -19.25 11.72 -14.52
N ALA A 364 -18.76 12.94 -14.73
CA ALA A 364 -17.35 13.21 -14.99
C ALA A 364 -16.45 12.91 -13.77
N GLN A 365 -17.02 12.93 -12.56
CA GLN A 365 -16.30 12.76 -11.30
C GLN A 365 -17.06 11.84 -10.33
N PRO A 366 -16.33 11.10 -9.45
CA PRO A 366 -16.97 10.34 -8.38
C PRO A 366 -17.61 11.28 -7.35
N SER A 367 -18.67 10.81 -6.70
CA SER A 367 -19.24 11.43 -5.51
C SER A 367 -18.80 10.64 -4.28
N ALA A 368 -18.36 11.33 -3.23
CA ALA A 368 -17.93 10.71 -1.99
C ALA A 368 -18.72 11.27 -0.80
N LEU A 369 -19.17 10.38 0.07
CA LEU A 369 -19.75 10.66 1.37
C LEU A 369 -18.89 10.05 2.46
N PHE A 370 -18.69 10.83 3.53
CA PHE A 370 -18.12 10.36 4.78
C PHE A 370 -19.18 10.49 5.85
N ALA A 371 -19.37 9.47 6.64
CA ALA A 371 -20.40 9.43 7.65
C ALA A 371 -19.84 8.96 9.00
N LEU A 372 -20.19 9.65 10.06
CA LEU A 372 -19.92 9.26 11.44
C LEU A 372 -21.25 9.03 12.14
N ASP A 373 -21.43 7.90 12.81
CA ASP A 373 -22.54 7.73 13.72
C ASP A 373 -22.49 8.80 14.81
N VAL A 374 -23.62 9.33 15.21
CA VAL A 374 -23.75 10.34 16.30
C VAL A 374 -24.08 9.62 17.60
N ARG A 375 -23.21 9.75 18.62
CA ARG A 375 -23.47 9.30 19.99
C ARG A 375 -24.09 10.39 20.86
N ASP A 376 -23.58 11.62 20.70
CA ASP A 376 -24.01 12.80 21.45
C ASP A 376 -24.24 13.95 20.49
N ALA A 377 -25.51 14.27 20.25
CA ALA A 377 -25.89 15.30 19.26
C ALA A 377 -25.35 16.70 19.61
N ALA A 378 -25.25 17.04 20.90
CA ALA A 378 -24.76 18.35 21.33
C ALA A 378 -23.25 18.48 21.06
N LYS A 379 -22.46 17.43 21.37
CA LYS A 379 -21.03 17.40 21.06
C LYS A 379 -20.78 17.34 19.56
N ALA A 380 -21.53 16.50 18.82
CA ALA A 380 -21.41 16.41 17.36
C ALA A 380 -21.68 17.76 16.69
N LYS A 381 -22.69 18.51 17.17
CA LYS A 381 -22.95 19.88 16.72
C LYS A 381 -21.78 20.80 17.04
N GLY A 382 -21.21 20.69 18.25
CA GLY A 382 -20.04 21.48 18.63
C GLY A 382 -18.82 21.22 17.73
N PHE A 383 -18.59 19.97 17.32
CA PHE A 383 -17.57 19.61 16.33
C PHE A 383 -17.89 20.19 14.94
N ALA A 384 -19.15 20.12 14.47
CA ALA A 384 -19.56 20.72 13.20
C ALA A 384 -19.34 22.25 13.18
N ASP A 385 -19.77 22.92 14.25
CA ASP A 385 -19.60 24.36 14.43
C ASP A 385 -18.11 24.77 14.55
N ALA A 386 -17.26 23.91 15.15
CA ALA A 386 -15.83 24.14 15.23
C ALA A 386 -15.18 23.96 13.85
N PHE A 387 -15.50 22.89 13.13
CA PHE A 387 -14.97 22.61 11.81
C PHE A 387 -15.33 23.70 10.79
N SER A 388 -16.60 24.11 10.72
CA SER A 388 -17.04 25.17 9.83
C SER A 388 -16.43 26.53 10.18
N GLY A 389 -16.20 26.80 11.48
CA GLY A 389 -15.60 28.07 11.94
C GLY A 389 -14.08 28.13 11.84
N SER A 390 -13.37 27.00 11.75
CA SER A 390 -11.89 26.95 11.70
C SER A 390 -11.31 26.96 10.29
N SER A 391 -12.12 26.77 9.26
CA SER A 391 -11.68 26.59 7.87
C SER A 391 -11.17 27.87 7.18
N GLY A 392 -11.31 29.04 7.81
CA GLY A 392 -10.93 30.34 7.23
C GLY A 392 -11.87 30.85 6.14
N VAL A 393 -12.96 30.14 5.85
CA VAL A 393 -14.03 30.56 4.93
C VAL A 393 -15.36 30.55 5.67
N GLU A 394 -16.26 31.47 5.29
CA GLU A 394 -17.60 31.57 5.88
C GLU A 394 -18.51 30.46 5.32
N TRP A 395 -18.97 29.56 6.18
CA TRP A 395 -19.92 28.51 5.82
C TRP A 395 -21.35 28.99 5.98
N GLY A 396 -22.14 28.83 4.95
CA GLY A 396 -23.59 29.01 5.05
C GLY A 396 -24.19 27.94 5.96
N ARG A 397 -25.12 28.32 6.85
CA ARG A 397 -25.84 27.40 7.73
C ARG A 397 -27.33 27.50 7.49
N LYS A 398 -28.00 26.36 7.38
CA LYS A 398 -29.47 26.28 7.27
C LYS A 398 -30.01 25.03 7.98
N GLU A 399 -31.27 25.11 8.43
CA GLU A 399 -32.00 23.95 8.99
C GLU A 399 -33.13 23.57 8.02
N VAL A 400 -33.20 22.28 7.68
CA VAL A 400 -34.21 21.75 6.76
C VAL A 400 -34.70 20.43 7.29
N GLY A 401 -35.99 20.38 7.73
CA GLY A 401 -36.60 19.12 8.16
C GLY A 401 -35.89 18.46 9.35
N GLY A 402 -35.40 19.22 10.31
CA GLY A 402 -34.69 18.70 11.49
C GLY A 402 -33.21 18.36 11.23
N VAL A 403 -32.68 18.65 10.00
CA VAL A 403 -31.27 18.46 9.65
C VAL A 403 -30.58 19.80 9.61
N THR A 404 -29.47 19.95 10.34
CA THR A 404 -28.60 21.14 10.24
C THR A 404 -27.59 20.90 9.11
N ILE A 405 -27.58 21.82 8.13
CA ILE A 405 -26.69 21.75 6.96
C ILE A 405 -25.72 22.93 7.01
N TYR A 406 -24.44 22.64 6.90
CA TYR A 406 -23.36 23.60 6.72
C TYR A 406 -22.79 23.43 5.31
N GLN A 407 -22.61 24.53 4.58
CA GLN A 407 -22.15 24.50 3.20
C GLN A 407 -21.02 25.51 3.03
N ALA A 408 -19.86 25.05 2.60
CA ALA A 408 -18.77 25.91 2.19
C ALA A 408 -19.06 26.53 0.80
N PRO A 409 -18.59 27.75 0.51
CA PRO A 409 -18.64 28.28 -0.83
C PRO A 409 -17.85 27.39 -1.80
N ALA A 410 -18.31 27.33 -3.05
CA ALA A 410 -17.60 26.59 -4.09
C ALA A 410 -16.22 27.20 -4.32
N GLY A 411 -15.18 26.36 -4.40
CA GLY A 411 -13.81 26.82 -4.56
C GLY A 411 -12.85 25.74 -5.07
N GLY A 412 -11.64 26.19 -5.39
CA GLY A 412 -10.57 25.34 -5.91
C GLY A 412 -10.74 24.95 -7.39
N LEU A 413 -9.74 24.22 -7.92
CA LEU A 413 -9.67 23.82 -9.32
C LEU A 413 -10.89 22.95 -9.76
N LEU A 414 -11.45 22.17 -8.84
CA LEU A 414 -12.58 21.26 -9.08
C LEU A 414 -13.93 21.89 -8.71
N SER A 415 -13.99 23.17 -8.32
CA SER A 415 -15.20 23.87 -7.89
C SER A 415 -16.00 23.11 -6.81
N LEU A 416 -15.30 22.44 -5.89
CA LEU A 416 -15.92 21.70 -4.80
C LEU A 416 -16.61 22.64 -3.82
N SER A 417 -17.76 22.22 -3.30
CA SER A 417 -18.51 22.91 -2.24
C SER A 417 -18.78 21.93 -1.10
N PRO A 418 -17.77 21.66 -0.25
CA PRO A 418 -17.93 20.74 0.85
C PRO A 418 -19.16 21.09 1.68
N THR A 419 -19.93 20.07 1.99
CA THR A 419 -21.21 20.23 2.69
C THR A 419 -21.30 19.20 3.81
N ILE A 420 -21.71 19.67 4.99
CA ILE A 420 -21.95 18.84 6.17
C ILE A 420 -23.45 18.80 6.43
N ALA A 421 -23.98 17.63 6.73
CA ALA A 421 -25.33 17.48 7.27
C ALA A 421 -25.25 16.75 8.62
N LEU A 422 -25.82 17.37 9.65
CA LEU A 422 -25.98 16.78 10.97
C LEU A 422 -27.42 16.37 11.16
N THR A 423 -27.64 15.05 11.27
CA THR A 423 -28.92 14.43 11.63
C THR A 423 -28.85 13.92 13.06
N ASP A 424 -29.93 13.37 13.57
CA ASP A 424 -29.96 12.65 14.85
C ASP A 424 -29.11 11.37 14.86
N ARG A 425 -28.85 10.77 13.69
CA ARG A 425 -28.15 9.51 13.54
C ARG A 425 -26.74 9.65 12.98
N PHE A 426 -26.54 10.53 12.01
CA PHE A 426 -25.28 10.67 11.29
C PHE A 426 -24.81 12.12 11.19
N PHE A 427 -23.50 12.30 11.30
CA PHE A 427 -22.77 13.44 10.81
C PHE A 427 -22.20 13.06 9.44
N VAL A 428 -22.75 13.64 8.38
CA VAL A 428 -22.42 13.32 6.99
C VAL A 428 -21.64 14.47 6.37
N ILE A 429 -20.53 14.16 5.70
CA ILE A 429 -19.75 15.11 4.90
C ILE A 429 -19.78 14.65 3.44
N GLY A 430 -20.08 15.55 2.52
CA GLY A 430 -19.98 15.31 1.08
C GLY A 430 -19.17 16.40 0.38
N LEU A 431 -18.62 16.09 -0.78
CA LEU A 431 -17.83 17.02 -1.58
C LEU A 431 -18.69 18.08 -2.28
N SER A 432 -20.02 17.87 -2.36
CA SER A 432 -20.99 18.81 -2.89
C SER A 432 -22.34 18.71 -2.15
N PRO A 433 -23.18 19.75 -2.23
CA PRO A 433 -24.54 19.72 -1.67
C PRO A 433 -25.42 18.61 -2.27
N GLU A 434 -25.25 18.31 -3.56
CA GLU A 434 -25.98 17.26 -4.27
C GLU A 434 -25.64 15.88 -3.72
N THR A 435 -24.36 15.61 -3.45
CA THR A 435 -23.89 14.36 -2.84
C THR A 435 -24.53 14.15 -1.47
N VAL A 436 -24.53 15.19 -0.62
CA VAL A 436 -25.18 15.13 0.70
C VAL A 436 -26.69 14.93 0.58
N LYS A 437 -27.34 15.62 -0.34
CA LYS A 437 -28.79 15.47 -0.58
C LYS A 437 -29.15 14.05 -1.01
N LEU A 438 -28.35 13.42 -1.86
CA LEU A 438 -28.53 12.01 -2.24
C LEU A 438 -28.36 11.09 -1.04
N GLY A 439 -27.32 11.28 -0.23
CA GLY A 439 -27.11 10.52 1.01
C GLY A 439 -28.29 10.63 1.98
N LEU A 440 -28.79 11.85 2.22
CA LEU A 440 -29.97 12.07 3.07
C LEU A 440 -31.23 11.42 2.51
N ALA A 441 -31.42 11.42 1.19
CA ALA A 441 -32.56 10.76 0.55
C ALA A 441 -32.49 9.22 0.72
N ARG A 442 -31.30 8.63 0.67
CA ARG A 442 -31.08 7.19 0.96
C ARG A 442 -31.31 6.88 2.43
N LEU A 443 -30.77 7.71 3.32
CA LEU A 443 -31.01 7.58 4.76
C LEU A 443 -32.50 7.57 5.08
N LYS A 444 -33.30 8.45 4.45
CA LYS A 444 -34.75 8.49 4.63
C LYS A 444 -35.45 7.21 4.16
N LYS A 445 -34.93 6.54 3.11
CA LYS A 445 -35.44 5.24 2.65
C LYS A 445 -35.15 4.11 3.63
N GLY A 446 -34.08 4.23 4.43
CA GLY A 446 -33.69 3.28 5.46
C GLY A 446 -33.24 1.91 4.97
N GLN A 447 -32.90 1.77 3.68
CA GLN A 447 -32.49 0.50 3.06
C GLN A 447 -30.99 0.53 2.71
N SER A 448 -30.29 -0.51 3.13
CA SER A 448 -28.87 -0.72 2.77
C SER A 448 -28.79 -1.37 1.39
N ALA A 449 -28.70 -0.56 0.32
CA ALA A 449 -28.84 -1.05 -1.05
C ALA A 449 -27.67 -1.95 -1.51
N ILE A 450 -26.44 -1.66 -1.07
CA ILE A 450 -25.25 -2.47 -1.45
C ILE A 450 -25.35 -3.92 -0.96
N VAL A 451 -26.00 -4.17 0.18
CA VAL A 451 -26.11 -5.55 0.70
C VAL A 451 -27.01 -6.44 -0.16
N GLN A 452 -27.71 -5.89 -1.13
CA GLN A 452 -28.49 -6.64 -2.12
C GLN A 452 -27.67 -6.90 -3.40
N ASN A 453 -26.50 -6.30 -3.55
CA ASN A 453 -25.60 -6.54 -4.68
C ASN A 453 -24.93 -7.92 -4.51
N GLY A 454 -25.10 -8.83 -5.47
CA GLY A 454 -24.56 -10.18 -5.42
C GLY A 454 -23.03 -10.21 -5.35
N ALA A 455 -22.33 -9.31 -6.07
CA ALA A 455 -20.87 -9.23 -6.03
C ALA A 455 -20.36 -8.80 -4.65
N TYR A 456 -21.06 -7.86 -3.99
CA TYR A 456 -20.77 -7.48 -2.61
C TYR A 456 -20.97 -8.66 -1.66
N GLN A 457 -22.08 -9.38 -1.77
CA GLN A 457 -22.38 -10.52 -0.89
C GLN A 457 -21.34 -11.63 -1.02
N GLU A 458 -20.93 -11.97 -2.24
CA GLU A 458 -19.90 -12.99 -2.45
C GLU A 458 -18.53 -12.53 -1.94
N ALA A 459 -18.14 -11.30 -2.21
CA ALA A 459 -16.91 -10.75 -1.70
C ALA A 459 -16.89 -10.72 -0.16
N ALA A 460 -17.97 -10.26 0.47
CA ALA A 460 -18.06 -10.20 1.94
C ALA A 460 -17.95 -11.57 2.62
N LYS A 461 -18.39 -12.66 1.97
CA LYS A 461 -18.25 -14.03 2.49
C LYS A 461 -16.81 -14.55 2.44
N SER A 462 -15.95 -13.95 1.63
CA SER A 462 -14.57 -14.42 1.43
C SER A 462 -13.61 -13.99 2.53
N VAL A 463 -14.01 -13.12 3.44
CA VAL A 463 -13.22 -12.63 4.58
C VAL A 463 -13.93 -12.91 5.91
N ASN A 464 -13.19 -12.88 7.01
CA ASN A 464 -13.76 -13.03 8.34
C ASN A 464 -14.69 -11.86 8.70
N SER A 465 -15.65 -12.11 9.60
CA SER A 465 -16.56 -11.08 10.10
C SER A 465 -15.78 -9.96 10.79
N PRO A 466 -15.95 -8.70 10.37
CA PRO A 466 -15.20 -7.58 10.92
C PRO A 466 -15.73 -7.16 12.30
N ASN A 467 -14.84 -6.69 13.16
CA ASN A 467 -15.21 -5.95 14.35
C ASN A 467 -14.53 -4.58 14.47
N ALA A 468 -13.56 -4.29 13.60
CA ALA A 468 -12.79 -3.05 13.62
C ALA A 468 -12.76 -2.31 12.27
N GLY A 469 -12.86 -3.03 11.15
CA GLY A 469 -12.87 -2.41 9.83
C GLY A 469 -13.39 -3.36 8.75
N PHE A 470 -14.06 -2.78 7.74
CA PHE A 470 -14.55 -3.49 6.56
C PHE A 470 -14.39 -2.60 5.32
N GLY A 471 -14.02 -3.19 4.19
CA GLY A 471 -13.90 -2.48 2.93
C GLY A 471 -14.39 -3.33 1.76
N TYR A 472 -15.09 -2.71 0.83
CA TYR A 472 -15.49 -3.28 -0.46
C TYR A 472 -15.16 -2.28 -1.56
N LEU A 473 -14.53 -2.74 -2.62
CA LEU A 473 -14.25 -1.95 -3.82
C LEU A 473 -14.62 -2.77 -5.05
N ASP A 474 -15.55 -2.28 -5.87
CA ASP A 474 -15.73 -2.77 -7.24
C ASP A 474 -14.57 -2.26 -8.10
N LEU A 475 -13.47 -3.01 -8.07
CA LEU A 475 -12.25 -2.61 -8.77
C LEU A 475 -12.43 -2.57 -10.28
N LYS A 476 -13.31 -3.43 -10.83
CA LYS A 476 -13.63 -3.43 -12.27
C LYS A 476 -14.27 -2.11 -12.67
N ALA A 477 -15.39 -1.77 -12.05
CA ALA A 477 -16.12 -0.55 -12.34
C ALA A 477 -15.30 0.72 -12.01
N PHE A 478 -14.51 0.69 -10.93
CA PHE A 478 -13.59 1.78 -10.59
C PHE A 478 -12.53 1.99 -11.68
N PHE A 479 -11.91 0.91 -12.16
CA PHE A 479 -10.92 0.97 -13.24
C PHE A 479 -11.54 1.47 -14.54
N GLU A 480 -12.68 0.92 -14.94
CA GLU A 480 -13.37 1.30 -16.19
C GLU A 480 -13.66 2.80 -16.24
N ARG A 481 -14.12 3.38 -15.15
CA ARG A 481 -14.47 4.80 -15.08
C ARG A 481 -13.25 5.69 -14.96
N SER A 482 -12.31 5.37 -14.06
CA SER A 482 -11.10 6.15 -13.89
C SER A 482 -10.21 6.12 -15.13
N TYR A 483 -9.96 4.95 -15.68
CA TYR A 483 -9.15 4.81 -16.89
C TYR A 483 -9.84 5.37 -18.12
N GLY A 484 -11.14 5.14 -18.29
CA GLY A 484 -11.93 5.72 -19.38
C GLY A 484 -11.88 7.24 -19.39
N THR A 485 -11.95 7.88 -18.22
CA THR A 485 -11.84 9.34 -18.07
C THR A 485 -10.40 9.82 -18.30
N LEU A 486 -9.40 9.11 -17.76
CA LEU A 486 -7.99 9.54 -17.79
C LEU A 486 -7.28 9.19 -19.10
N ARG A 487 -7.68 8.13 -19.80
CA ARG A 487 -7.03 7.63 -21.02
C ARG A 487 -6.80 8.70 -22.10
N PRO A 488 -7.79 9.58 -22.43
CA PRO A 488 -7.56 10.68 -23.38
C PRO A 488 -6.48 11.67 -22.92
N PHE A 489 -6.45 11.99 -21.61
CA PHE A 489 -5.43 12.88 -21.03
C PHE A 489 -4.05 12.25 -21.03
N ILE A 490 -3.95 10.93 -20.72
CA ILE A 490 -2.71 10.18 -20.81
C ILE A 490 -2.20 10.17 -22.25
N ALA A 491 -3.08 9.87 -23.23
CA ALA A 491 -2.74 9.88 -24.65
C ALA A 491 -2.22 11.25 -25.11
N MET A 492 -2.92 12.32 -24.72
CA MET A 492 -2.53 13.70 -25.00
C MET A 492 -1.18 14.04 -24.35
N SER A 493 -1.01 13.73 -23.06
CA SER A 493 0.24 13.99 -22.33
C SER A 493 1.44 13.29 -22.98
N LEU A 494 1.27 12.04 -23.38
CA LEU A 494 2.32 11.29 -24.10
C LEU A 494 2.62 11.89 -25.48
N ALA A 495 1.59 12.35 -26.21
CA ALA A 495 1.75 12.96 -27.51
C ALA A 495 2.51 14.29 -27.46
N PHE A 496 2.31 15.09 -26.40
CA PHE A 496 2.97 16.38 -26.22
C PHE A 496 4.30 16.30 -25.43
N ASN A 497 4.67 15.14 -24.90
CA ASN A 497 5.93 14.93 -24.20
C ASN A 497 6.89 14.05 -25.03
N PRO A 498 7.83 14.64 -25.81
CA PRO A 498 8.77 13.90 -26.66
C PRO A 498 9.66 12.93 -25.87
N GLU A 499 10.00 13.26 -24.62
CA GLU A 499 10.81 12.37 -23.77
C GLU A 499 10.04 11.13 -23.35
N ALA A 500 8.78 11.29 -22.90
CA ALA A 500 7.90 10.16 -22.59
C ALA A 500 7.60 9.32 -23.85
N GLY A 501 7.41 9.97 -25.00
CA GLY A 501 7.20 9.32 -26.30
C GLY A 501 8.36 8.43 -26.79
N LYS A 502 9.58 8.63 -26.25
CA LYS A 502 10.72 7.73 -26.49
C LYS A 502 10.51 6.34 -25.85
N TYR A 503 9.77 6.29 -24.76
CA TYR A 503 9.55 5.07 -23.97
C TYR A 503 8.15 4.48 -24.16
N LEU A 504 7.12 5.31 -24.37
CA LEU A 504 5.73 4.89 -24.45
C LEU A 504 5.09 5.34 -25.76
N ASP A 505 4.20 4.51 -26.30
CA ASP A 505 3.46 4.80 -27.50
C ASP A 505 1.99 5.08 -27.18
N ALA A 506 1.59 6.34 -27.30
CA ALA A 506 0.22 6.76 -27.02
C ALA A 506 -0.83 6.02 -27.87
N SER A 507 -0.49 5.65 -29.11
CA SER A 507 -1.40 4.94 -30.01
C SER A 507 -1.63 3.48 -29.61
N LYS A 508 -0.75 2.93 -28.77
CA LYS A 508 -0.81 1.55 -28.26
C LYS A 508 -1.37 1.46 -26.83
N LEU A 509 -1.91 2.54 -26.27
CA LEU A 509 -2.58 2.49 -24.96
C LEU A 509 -3.71 1.44 -24.99
N PRO A 510 -3.67 0.44 -24.07
CA PRO A 510 -4.66 -0.63 -24.03
C PRO A 510 -6.11 -0.11 -23.96
N GLY A 511 -7.04 -0.83 -24.52
CA GLY A 511 -8.46 -0.59 -24.32
C GLY A 511 -8.86 -0.87 -22.88
N THR A 512 -9.93 -0.22 -22.43
CA THR A 512 -10.43 -0.41 -21.06
C THR A 512 -10.78 -1.87 -20.80
N GLU A 513 -11.45 -2.52 -21.75
CA GLU A 513 -11.94 -3.89 -21.64
C GLU A 513 -10.81 -4.93 -21.55
N SER A 514 -9.68 -4.70 -22.26
CA SER A 514 -8.52 -5.59 -22.22
C SER A 514 -7.97 -5.79 -20.80
N ILE A 515 -8.19 -4.83 -19.92
CA ILE A 515 -7.78 -4.89 -18.52
C ILE A 515 -8.96 -5.24 -17.61
N SER A 516 -10.10 -4.53 -17.79
CA SER A 516 -11.22 -4.62 -16.83
C SER A 516 -11.89 -5.99 -16.79
N LYS A 517 -11.87 -6.76 -17.89
CA LYS A 517 -12.42 -8.13 -17.92
C LYS A 517 -11.76 -9.11 -16.96
N HIS A 518 -10.54 -8.81 -16.49
CA HIS A 518 -9.79 -9.61 -15.51
C HIS A 518 -9.97 -9.10 -14.09
N LEU A 519 -10.64 -7.96 -13.91
CA LEU A 519 -10.88 -7.35 -12.61
C LEU A 519 -12.24 -7.77 -12.06
N GLY A 520 -12.36 -7.80 -10.74
CA GLY A 520 -13.56 -8.05 -10.00
C GLY A 520 -13.52 -7.28 -8.68
N PRO A 521 -14.44 -7.53 -7.75
CA PRO A 521 -14.42 -6.87 -6.46
C PRO A 521 -13.21 -7.26 -5.63
N SER A 522 -12.75 -6.31 -4.82
CA SER A 522 -11.80 -6.51 -3.73
C SER A 522 -12.50 -6.23 -2.40
N VAL A 523 -12.20 -7.03 -1.40
CA VAL A 523 -12.79 -6.91 -0.06
C VAL A 523 -11.69 -6.90 1.00
N TYR A 524 -11.96 -6.23 2.10
CA TYR A 524 -11.08 -6.10 3.25
C TYR A 524 -11.88 -6.30 4.53
N SER A 525 -11.28 -6.96 5.51
CA SER A 525 -11.80 -7.12 6.85
C SER A 525 -10.71 -6.91 7.88
N GLN A 526 -11.04 -6.23 8.97
CA GLN A 526 -10.18 -6.07 10.14
C GLN A 526 -10.91 -6.55 11.37
N SER A 527 -10.23 -7.41 12.14
CA SER A 527 -10.72 -7.89 13.42
C SER A 527 -9.65 -7.78 14.51
N VAL A 528 -10.06 -7.27 15.65
CA VAL A 528 -9.23 -7.13 16.86
C VAL A 528 -9.57 -8.26 17.82
N SER A 529 -8.55 -8.92 18.36
CA SER A 529 -8.62 -9.96 19.38
C SER A 529 -7.74 -9.61 20.57
N ALA A 530 -7.76 -10.44 21.63
CA ALA A 530 -6.89 -10.26 22.78
C ALA A 530 -5.39 -10.40 22.44
N ASP A 531 -5.05 -11.10 21.35
CA ASP A 531 -3.69 -11.34 20.90
C ASP A 531 -3.18 -10.27 19.92
N GLY A 532 -4.10 -9.54 19.26
CA GLY A 532 -3.75 -8.51 18.28
C GLY A 532 -4.79 -8.30 17.20
N THR A 533 -4.37 -7.69 16.11
CA THR A 533 -5.21 -7.30 14.99
C THR A 533 -4.94 -8.15 13.75
N LEU A 534 -5.99 -8.77 13.22
CA LEU A 534 -5.98 -9.51 11.96
C LEU A 534 -6.61 -8.66 10.86
N LEU A 535 -5.88 -8.49 9.75
CA LEU A 535 -6.35 -7.81 8.55
C LEU A 535 -6.34 -8.81 7.40
N GLU A 536 -7.48 -9.01 6.77
CA GLU A 536 -7.62 -9.88 5.59
C GLU A 536 -8.08 -9.08 4.40
N SER A 537 -7.57 -9.41 3.24
CA SER A 537 -8.08 -8.83 1.98
C SER A 537 -8.04 -9.86 0.87
N VAL A 538 -9.12 -9.93 0.09
CA VAL A 538 -9.28 -10.84 -1.04
C VAL A 538 -9.72 -10.07 -2.26
N GLY A 539 -9.10 -10.36 -3.40
CA GLY A 539 -9.46 -9.74 -4.68
C GLY A 539 -8.42 -9.98 -5.78
N PRO A 540 -8.71 -9.53 -7.00
CA PRO A 540 -7.73 -9.55 -8.11
C PRO A 540 -6.47 -8.74 -7.78
N LEU A 541 -6.65 -7.63 -7.05
CA LEU A 541 -5.66 -6.88 -6.29
C LEU A 541 -6.25 -6.67 -4.90
N THR A 542 -5.51 -7.04 -3.86
CA THR A 542 -5.97 -6.83 -2.49
C THR A 542 -5.90 -5.37 -2.07
N PHE A 543 -6.65 -4.96 -1.05
CA PHE A 543 -6.53 -3.61 -0.46
C PHE A 543 -5.09 -3.33 -0.01
N HIS A 544 -4.38 -4.32 0.53
CA HIS A 544 -2.99 -4.17 0.93
C HIS A 544 -2.08 -3.88 -0.26
N GLN A 545 -2.25 -4.60 -1.38
CA GLN A 545 -1.49 -4.38 -2.61
C GLN A 545 -1.81 -3.02 -3.25
N ILE A 546 -3.08 -2.60 -3.25
CA ILE A 546 -3.50 -1.28 -3.77
C ILE A 546 -2.85 -0.16 -2.94
N LEU A 547 -2.86 -0.27 -1.61
CA LEU A 547 -2.22 0.71 -0.74
C LEU A 547 -0.71 0.77 -0.95
N ILE A 548 -0.02 -0.39 -0.94
CA ILE A 548 1.43 -0.45 -1.16
C ILE A 548 1.80 0.03 -2.57
N GLY A 549 1.05 -0.39 -3.60
CA GLY A 549 1.26 0.03 -4.99
C GLY A 549 1.01 1.51 -5.20
N GLY A 550 -0.03 2.07 -4.59
CA GLY A 550 -0.35 3.48 -4.62
C GLY A 550 0.71 4.34 -3.92
N PHE A 551 1.13 3.96 -2.72
CA PHE A 551 2.20 4.64 -1.99
C PHE A 551 3.59 4.38 -2.61
N GLY A 552 3.88 3.13 -3.00
CA GLY A 552 5.16 2.77 -3.63
C GLY A 552 5.34 3.40 -5.00
N GLY A 553 4.31 3.42 -5.83
CA GLY A 553 4.31 4.10 -7.13
C GLY A 553 4.45 5.62 -6.99
N GLY A 554 3.73 6.22 -6.03
CA GLY A 554 3.85 7.64 -5.69
C GLY A 554 5.25 8.01 -5.18
N LEU A 555 5.83 7.20 -4.28
CA LEU A 555 7.20 7.37 -3.79
C LEU A 555 8.23 7.17 -4.91
N ALA A 556 8.08 6.16 -5.76
CA ALA A 556 9.00 5.93 -6.89
C ALA A 556 8.95 7.06 -7.91
N ALA A 557 7.79 7.65 -8.17
CA ALA A 557 7.64 8.84 -9.01
C ALA A 557 8.17 10.12 -8.34
N ALA A 558 8.06 10.23 -7.01
CA ALA A 558 8.57 11.37 -6.25
C ALA A 558 10.08 11.29 -5.97
N PHE A 559 10.68 10.08 -5.94
CA PHE A 559 12.07 9.88 -5.59
C PHE A 559 13.07 10.66 -6.47
N PRO A 560 12.92 10.72 -7.82
CA PRO A 560 13.77 11.58 -8.65
C PRO A 560 13.58 13.08 -8.37
N MET A 561 12.35 13.51 -7.99
CA MET A 561 12.09 14.90 -7.61
C MET A 561 12.72 15.24 -6.26
N ILE A 562 12.68 14.32 -5.30
CA ILE A 562 13.32 14.45 -3.99
C ILE A 562 14.85 14.41 -4.13
N GLU A 563 15.39 13.51 -4.95
CA GLU A 563 16.83 13.43 -5.22
C GLU A 563 17.35 14.68 -5.91
N ASN A 564 16.64 15.22 -6.91
CA ASN A 564 16.95 16.49 -7.55
C ASN A 564 16.83 17.69 -6.59
N ALA A 565 15.83 17.71 -5.71
CA ALA A 565 15.69 18.75 -4.69
C ALA A 565 16.83 18.71 -3.65
N MET A 566 17.27 17.52 -3.25
CA MET A 566 18.40 17.35 -2.32
C MET A 566 19.75 17.60 -3.00
N ALA A 567 19.93 17.21 -4.26
CA ALA A 567 21.15 17.44 -5.01
C ALA A 567 21.31 18.91 -5.46
N GLY A 568 20.22 19.60 -5.72
CA GLY A 568 20.19 20.98 -6.21
C GLY A 568 20.29 22.06 -5.14
N GLY A 569 20.33 21.71 -3.87
CA GLY A 569 20.42 22.70 -2.77
C GLY A 569 19.25 23.68 -2.73
N MET A 570 18.09 23.31 -3.28
CA MET A 570 16.91 24.17 -3.33
C MET A 570 16.36 24.34 -1.90
N LYS A 571 16.70 25.46 -1.27
CA LYS A 571 16.00 25.94 -0.08
C LYS A 571 14.54 26.16 -0.49
N LEU A 572 13.65 25.28 -0.02
CA LEU A 572 12.21 25.56 -0.10
C LEU A 572 11.97 26.87 0.67
N ASP A 573 11.66 27.94 -0.07
CA ASP A 573 11.24 29.21 0.53
C ASP A 573 9.87 28.96 1.19
N PRO A 574 9.76 29.07 2.53
CA PRO A 574 8.49 28.88 3.23
C PRO A 574 7.40 29.86 2.79
N ASN A 575 7.78 30.94 2.09
CA ASN A 575 6.85 31.97 1.61
C ASN A 575 6.14 31.59 0.31
N LEU A 576 6.57 30.53 -0.42
CA LEU A 576 5.86 30.03 -1.61
C LEU A 576 4.52 29.36 -1.29
N LEU A 577 4.28 29.00 -0.03
CA LEU A 577 3.00 28.46 0.46
C LEU A 577 2.06 29.54 1.04
N GLN A 578 2.52 30.77 1.17
CA GLN A 578 1.68 31.92 1.59
C GLN A 578 1.15 32.65 0.35
N THR A 579 0.08 32.14 -0.26
CA THR A 579 -0.69 32.93 -1.22
C THR A 579 -1.38 34.06 -0.46
N LYS A 580 -0.87 35.29 -0.59
CA LYS A 580 -1.61 36.47 -0.15
C LYS A 580 -2.95 36.52 -0.91
N PRO A 581 -4.08 36.78 -0.22
CA PRO A 581 -5.34 37.01 -0.91
C PRO A 581 -5.18 38.23 -1.83
N GLY A 582 -5.37 38.06 -3.13
CA GLY A 582 -5.34 39.13 -4.12
C GLY A 582 -4.19 39.11 -5.14
N ALA A 583 -3.25 38.20 -5.09
CA ALA A 583 -2.24 38.03 -6.13
C ALA A 583 -2.76 37.13 -7.27
N ALA A 584 -2.82 37.69 -8.49
CA ALA A 584 -3.12 36.90 -9.68
C ALA A 584 -2.10 35.76 -9.84
N ALA A 585 -2.58 34.56 -10.14
CA ALA A 585 -1.73 33.40 -10.37
C ALA A 585 -0.70 33.70 -11.48
N PRO A 586 0.57 33.30 -11.31
CA PRO A 586 1.56 33.45 -12.36
C PRO A 586 1.15 32.60 -13.57
N ALA A 587 1.13 33.23 -14.76
CA ALA A 587 0.82 32.54 -16.01
C ALA A 587 1.84 31.41 -16.26
N LEU A 588 1.37 30.21 -16.46
CA LEU A 588 2.19 29.08 -16.90
C LEU A 588 2.74 29.39 -18.30
N PRO A 589 4.03 29.29 -18.54
CA PRO A 589 4.60 29.55 -19.87
C PRO A 589 4.11 28.45 -20.84
N GLY A 590 3.41 28.85 -21.90
CA GLY A 590 3.14 27.99 -23.05
C GLY A 590 1.70 27.55 -23.29
N LEU A 591 0.70 28.01 -22.54
CA LEU A 591 -0.70 27.80 -22.90
C LEU A 591 -1.27 29.01 -23.64
N PRO A 592 -1.90 28.84 -24.82
CA PRO A 592 -2.57 29.96 -25.49
C PRO A 592 -3.76 30.41 -24.64
N VAL A 593 -3.77 31.69 -24.33
CA VAL A 593 -4.89 32.35 -23.64
C VAL A 593 -6.13 32.26 -24.54
N PRO A 594 -7.29 31.74 -24.05
CA PRO A 594 -8.52 31.81 -24.81
C PRO A 594 -8.87 33.31 -25.06
N ALA A 595 -9.13 33.63 -26.32
CA ALA A 595 -9.54 34.97 -26.70
C ALA A 595 -10.82 35.37 -25.94
N THR A 596 -10.75 36.51 -25.25
CA THR A 596 -11.90 37.11 -24.58
C THR A 596 -12.98 37.39 -25.63
N PRO A 597 -14.24 37.02 -25.43
CA PRO A 597 -15.32 37.35 -26.37
C PRO A 597 -15.45 38.86 -26.45
N GLN A 598 -15.25 39.45 -27.62
CA GLN A 598 -15.55 40.84 -27.89
C GLN A 598 -17.05 41.09 -27.64
N ALA A 599 -17.35 42.04 -26.79
CA ALA A 599 -18.71 42.50 -26.55
C ALA A 599 -19.33 42.98 -27.88
N THR A 600 -20.42 42.36 -28.25
CA THR A 600 -21.26 42.76 -29.41
C THR A 600 -21.78 44.19 -29.12
N PRO A 601 -21.66 45.16 -30.04
CA PRO A 601 -22.20 46.49 -29.82
C PRO A 601 -23.74 46.42 -29.82
N THR A 602 -24.32 47.05 -28.81
CA THR A 602 -25.78 47.23 -28.66
C THR A 602 -26.32 47.99 -29.85
N PRO A 603 -27.41 47.56 -30.50
CA PRO A 603 -28.03 48.33 -31.59
C PRO A 603 -28.59 49.66 -31.06
N GLN A 604 -28.18 50.77 -31.70
CA GLN A 604 -28.79 52.08 -31.49
C GLN A 604 -30.25 52.05 -31.93
N ALA A 605 -31.14 52.54 -31.07
CA ALA A 605 -32.54 52.74 -31.39
C ALA A 605 -32.72 53.79 -32.51
N ALA A 606 -33.51 53.45 -33.53
CA ALA A 606 -33.86 54.35 -34.60
C ALA A 606 -34.78 55.46 -34.10
N PRO A 607 -34.66 56.70 -34.64
CA PRO A 607 -35.54 57.80 -34.26
C PRO A 607 -36.92 57.65 -34.86
N THR A 608 -37.94 57.93 -34.05
CA THR A 608 -39.36 57.99 -34.44
C THR A 608 -39.58 59.21 -35.40
N PRO A 609 -40.30 59.04 -36.51
CA PRO A 609 -40.68 60.18 -37.38
C PRO A 609 -41.85 60.98 -36.80
N PRO A 610 -42.08 62.22 -37.29
CA PRO A 610 -42.97 63.22 -36.70
C PRO A 610 -44.47 62.96 -36.86
#